data_9450d71098f591d72a1613f7bfc0becb
#
_entry.id   9450d71098f591d72a1613f7bfc0becb
#
_cell.length_a   1.000
_cell.length_b   1.000
_cell.length_c   1.000
_cell.angle_alpha   90.00
_cell.angle_beta   90.00
_cell.angle_gamma   90.00
#
_symmetry.space_group_name_H-M   'P 1'
#
loop_
_entity.id
_entity.type
_entity.pdbx_description
1 polymer ?
#
loop_
_entity_poly.entity_id
_entity_poly.type
_entity_poly.pdbx_seq_one_letter_code
_entity_poly.pdbx_strand_id
1 'polypeptide(L)'
;MQAAAEPAKSAAKKGTTIKVERTKFGKALVNRAGRAVYLFDIEEGPTSECYDECARAWPPVLTKGKPLAGKGVSKGKLGTTTRRDGRRQVTYAGHPLYFYVHDTPDEILCQDVVEFGGRWLLVRPNGTALR
;
A
#
# COMPACT_ATOMS: atom_id res chain seq x y z
N MET A 1 -10.62 -25.44 23.16
CA MET A 1 -10.34 -25.04 22.75
C MET A 1 -9.70 -24.76 21.70
N GLN A 2 -9.60 -25.05 21.22
CA GLN A 2 -9.08 -24.66 20.30
C GLN A 2 -9.17 -23.61 19.72
N ALA A 3 -9.74 -23.46 20.11
CA ALA A 3 -10.01 -22.16 19.63
C ALA A 3 -8.93 -21.18 20.01
N ALA A 4 -8.26 -21.43 21.06
CA ALA A 4 -7.17 -20.55 21.46
C ALA A 4 -6.05 -20.51 20.42
N ALA A 5 -5.74 -21.65 19.85
CA ALA A 5 -4.72 -21.69 18.81
C ALA A 5 -5.18 -20.99 17.54
N GLU A 6 -6.45 -21.10 17.22
CA GLU A 6 -6.96 -20.49 16.01
C GLU A 6 -6.88 -18.97 15.99
N PRO A 7 -7.22 -18.28 17.07
CA PRO A 7 -7.05 -16.83 17.07
C PRO A 7 -5.62 -16.40 16.78
N ALA A 8 -4.65 -17.11 17.34
CA ALA A 8 -3.25 -16.77 17.12
C ALA A 8 -2.88 -16.96 15.64
N LYS A 9 -3.32 -18.05 15.04
CA LYS A 9 -3.08 -18.29 13.64
C LYS A 9 -3.76 -17.25 12.77
N SER A 10 -4.98 -16.89 13.13
CA SER A 10 -5.71 -15.86 12.41
C SER A 10 -4.96 -14.54 12.44
N ALA A 11 -4.43 -14.19 13.59
CA ALA A 11 -3.69 -12.94 13.73
C ALA A 11 -2.46 -12.95 12.83
N ALA A 12 -1.75 -14.08 12.78
CA ALA A 12 -0.56 -14.20 11.93
C ALA A 12 -0.92 -14.10 10.46
N LYS A 13 -2.15 -14.46 10.09
CA LYS A 13 -2.60 -14.42 8.72
C LYS A 13 -3.33 -13.14 8.34
N LYS A 14 -3.38 -12.18 9.26
CA LYS A 14 -4.13 -10.94 9.04
C LYS A 14 -3.30 -9.82 8.45
N GLY A 15 -2.28 -10.14 7.69
CA GLY A 15 -1.54 -9.14 6.97
C GLY A 15 -2.44 -8.49 5.91
N THR A 16 -2.11 -7.27 5.56
CA THR A 16 -2.85 -6.54 4.56
C THR A 16 -2.62 -7.16 3.19
N THR A 17 -3.71 -7.41 2.46
CA THR A 17 -3.65 -7.99 1.12
C THR A 17 -3.51 -6.89 0.09
N ILE A 18 -2.57 -7.08 -0.84
CA ILE A 18 -2.42 -6.24 -2.02
C ILE A 18 -2.70 -7.11 -3.23
N LYS A 19 -3.50 -6.61 -4.16
CA LYS A 19 -3.80 -7.34 -5.39
C LYS A 19 -3.79 -6.39 -6.57
N VAL A 20 -3.87 -6.91 -7.78
CA VAL A 20 -3.89 -6.12 -9.02
C VAL A 20 -5.31 -6.08 -9.56
N GLU A 21 -5.73 -4.87 -9.98
CA GLU A 21 -6.99 -4.69 -10.68
C GLU A 21 -6.76 -3.84 -11.91
N ARG A 22 -7.61 -4.04 -12.91
CA ARG A 22 -7.62 -3.19 -14.08
C ARG A 22 -8.37 -1.91 -13.71
N THR A 23 -7.75 -0.77 -13.95
CA THR A 23 -8.37 0.52 -13.71
C THR A 23 -8.46 1.27 -15.03
N LYS A 24 -9.11 2.42 -15.02
CA LYS A 24 -9.15 3.25 -16.23
C LYS A 24 -7.78 3.77 -16.64
N PHE A 25 -6.80 3.68 -15.75
CA PHE A 25 -5.42 4.09 -16.03
C PHE A 25 -4.52 2.91 -16.42
N GLY A 26 -5.01 1.68 -16.29
CA GLY A 26 -4.26 0.47 -16.52
C GLY A 26 -4.24 -0.41 -15.31
N LYS A 27 -3.49 -1.50 -15.37
CA LYS A 27 -3.38 -2.41 -14.23
C LYS A 27 -2.60 -1.76 -13.10
N ALA A 28 -3.16 -1.80 -11.91
CA ALA A 28 -2.57 -1.15 -10.75
C ALA A 28 -2.83 -1.95 -9.48
N LEU A 29 -2.03 -1.66 -8.46
CA LEU A 29 -2.19 -2.30 -7.16
C LEU A 29 -3.35 -1.66 -6.41
N VAL A 30 -4.12 -2.49 -5.74
CA VAL A 30 -5.20 -2.06 -4.86
C VAL A 30 -5.16 -2.94 -3.61
N ASN A 31 -5.89 -2.52 -2.57
CA ASN A 31 -6.02 -3.37 -1.40
C ASN A 31 -7.13 -4.39 -1.65
N ARG A 32 -7.41 -5.22 -0.64
CA ARG A 32 -8.40 -6.27 -0.76
C ARG A 32 -9.78 -5.75 -1.17
N ALA A 33 -10.14 -4.58 -0.70
CA ALA A 33 -11.45 -3.99 -0.99
C ALA A 33 -11.51 -3.29 -2.35
N GLY A 34 -10.40 -3.18 -3.05
CA GLY A 34 -10.37 -2.51 -4.35
C GLY A 34 -9.95 -1.04 -4.28
N ARG A 35 -9.50 -0.58 -3.12
CA ARG A 35 -9.05 0.80 -2.96
C ARG A 35 -7.62 0.91 -3.47
N ALA A 36 -7.36 1.90 -4.31
CA ALA A 36 -6.05 2.07 -4.96
C ALA A 36 -4.96 2.44 -3.97
N VAL A 37 -3.75 1.98 -4.23
CA VAL A 37 -2.58 2.37 -3.46
C VAL A 37 -1.62 3.14 -4.37
N TYR A 38 -0.84 4.04 -3.76
CA TYR A 38 0.02 4.97 -4.48
C TYR A 38 1.44 4.89 -3.93
N LEU A 39 2.41 5.27 -4.76
CA LEU A 39 3.75 5.54 -4.30
C LEU A 39 4.00 7.05 -4.34
N PHE A 40 4.96 7.49 -3.53
CA PHE A 40 5.36 8.90 -3.41
C PHE A 40 6.76 8.98 -4.00
N ASP A 41 6.91 9.65 -5.13
CA ASP A 41 8.12 9.49 -5.95
C ASP A 41 9.39 10.13 -5.39
N ILE A 42 9.27 10.98 -4.36
CA ILE A 42 10.48 11.53 -3.74
C ILE A 42 11.16 10.53 -2.80
N GLU A 43 10.49 9.45 -2.44
CA GLU A 43 11.09 8.44 -1.56
C GLU A 43 12.05 7.58 -2.38
N GLU A 44 13.32 7.60 -1.99
CA GLU A 44 14.37 6.91 -2.73
C GLU A 44 14.59 5.47 -2.32
N GLY A 45 13.93 5.05 -1.26
CA GLY A 45 14.04 3.70 -0.77
C GLY A 45 12.83 3.37 0.08
N PRO A 46 12.92 2.35 0.92
CA PRO A 46 11.76 1.91 1.67
C PRO A 46 11.42 2.79 2.87
N THR A 47 12.18 3.84 3.14
CA THR A 47 11.91 4.71 4.26
C THR A 47 10.79 5.68 3.93
N SER A 48 9.73 5.66 4.73
CA SER A 48 8.58 6.53 4.53
C SER A 48 8.95 7.97 4.89
N GLU A 49 8.52 8.92 4.07
CA GLU A 49 8.77 10.33 4.29
C GLU A 49 7.50 11.16 4.38
N CYS A 50 6.36 10.50 4.50
CA CYS A 50 5.08 11.18 4.57
C CYS A 50 4.51 11.06 5.97
N TYR A 51 4.49 12.16 6.71
CA TYR A 51 4.05 12.22 8.10
C TYR A 51 3.16 13.44 8.32
N ASP A 52 2.50 13.52 9.46
CA ASP A 52 1.69 14.66 9.89
C ASP A 52 0.63 15.00 8.84
N GLU A 53 0.63 16.20 8.31
CA GLU A 53 -0.38 16.61 7.33
C GLU A 53 -0.34 15.77 6.07
N CYS A 54 0.87 15.38 5.65
CA CYS A 54 1.01 14.50 4.50
C CYS A 54 0.28 13.19 4.75
N ALA A 55 0.46 12.59 5.92
CA ALA A 55 -0.18 11.32 6.24
C ALA A 55 -1.69 11.44 6.46
N ARG A 56 -2.19 12.64 6.72
CA ARG A 56 -3.64 12.84 6.79
C ARG A 56 -4.28 12.80 5.41
N ALA A 57 -3.61 13.37 4.41
CA ALA A 57 -4.08 13.34 3.03
C ALA A 57 -3.76 12.01 2.36
N TRP A 58 -2.61 11.44 2.71
CA TRP A 58 -2.10 10.19 2.11
C TRP A 58 -1.79 9.18 3.21
N PRO A 59 -2.83 8.54 3.77
CA PRO A 59 -2.61 7.57 4.85
C PRO A 59 -1.75 6.40 4.40
N PRO A 60 -0.81 5.96 5.23
CA PRO A 60 0.01 4.80 4.87
C PRO A 60 -0.82 3.53 4.83
N VAL A 61 -0.41 2.62 3.95
CA VAL A 61 -1.01 1.29 3.90
C VAL A 61 -0.36 0.47 5.01
N LEU A 62 -1.06 0.31 6.12
CA LEU A 62 -0.52 -0.36 7.31
C LEU A 62 -0.82 -1.84 7.28
N THR A 63 0.01 -2.60 7.96
CA THR A 63 -0.20 -4.03 8.11
C THR A 63 0.25 -4.47 9.50
N LYS A 64 -0.46 -5.42 10.09
CA LYS A 64 -0.08 -5.96 11.38
C LYS A 64 0.80 -7.19 11.23
N GLY A 65 0.59 -7.93 10.17
CA GLY A 65 1.40 -9.10 9.87
C GLY A 65 2.09 -8.92 8.54
N LYS A 66 2.71 -9.99 8.06
CA LYS A 66 3.34 -9.98 6.76
C LYS A 66 2.28 -9.70 5.68
N PRO A 67 2.55 -8.77 4.75
CA PRO A 67 1.58 -8.49 3.69
C PRO A 67 1.31 -9.74 2.85
N LEU A 68 0.11 -9.83 2.34
CA LEU A 68 -0.33 -10.98 1.56
C LEU A 68 -0.45 -10.60 0.09
N ALA A 69 0.11 -11.45 -0.78
CA ALA A 69 0.06 -11.24 -2.22
C ALA A 69 -1.23 -11.81 -2.77
N GLY A 70 -2.11 -10.93 -3.27
CA GLY A 70 -3.30 -11.33 -3.97
C GLY A 70 -3.01 -11.53 -5.45
N LYS A 71 -4.07 -11.64 -6.23
CA LYS A 71 -3.97 -11.92 -7.66
C LYS A 71 -3.09 -10.89 -8.37
N GLY A 72 -2.13 -11.37 -9.14
CA GLY A 72 -1.28 -10.53 -9.99
C GLY A 72 -0.11 -9.88 -9.29
N VAL A 73 -0.01 -10.00 -7.98
CA VAL A 73 1.05 -9.37 -7.19
C VAL A 73 2.24 -10.30 -7.09
N SER A 74 3.43 -9.73 -7.27
CA SER A 74 4.67 -10.48 -7.09
C SER A 74 4.99 -10.54 -5.59
N LYS A 75 4.89 -11.73 -5.02
CA LYS A 75 5.11 -11.93 -3.58
C LYS A 75 6.49 -11.46 -3.16
N GLY A 76 7.50 -11.68 -3.99
CA GLY A 76 8.86 -11.29 -3.67
C GLY A 76 9.10 -9.80 -3.62
N LYS A 77 8.15 -9.00 -4.12
CA LYS A 77 8.28 -7.54 -4.08
C LYS A 77 7.56 -6.93 -2.87
N LEU A 78 6.74 -7.70 -2.17
CA LEU A 78 6.07 -7.20 -0.97
C LEU A 78 7.01 -7.22 0.23
N GLY A 79 6.97 -6.15 1.01
CA GLY A 79 7.75 -6.04 2.22
C GLY A 79 7.10 -5.03 3.16
N THR A 80 7.85 -4.63 4.17
CA THR A 80 7.37 -3.64 5.13
C THR A 80 8.48 -2.68 5.48
N THR A 81 8.07 -1.49 5.92
CA THR A 81 8.99 -0.53 6.53
C THR A 81 8.35 -0.08 7.84
N THR A 82 9.18 0.28 8.81
CA THR A 82 8.68 0.71 10.11
C THR A 82 8.62 2.22 10.14
N ARG A 83 7.43 2.74 10.45
CA ARG A 83 7.24 4.18 10.58
C ARG A 83 7.79 4.67 11.92
N ARG A 84 7.92 5.99 12.06
CA ARG A 84 8.48 6.60 13.28
C ARG A 84 7.75 6.18 14.55
N ASP A 85 6.43 5.93 14.43
CA ASP A 85 5.63 5.54 15.59
C ASP A 85 5.62 4.03 15.84
N GLY A 86 6.42 3.29 15.09
CA GLY A 86 6.54 1.84 15.25
C GLY A 86 5.56 1.02 14.43
N ARG A 87 4.59 1.67 13.77
CA ARG A 87 3.64 0.93 12.94
C ARG A 87 4.32 0.49 11.65
N ARG A 88 3.86 -0.64 11.11
CA ARG A 88 4.42 -1.20 9.91
C ARG A 88 3.61 -0.79 8.70
N GLN A 89 4.31 -0.33 7.67
CA GLN A 89 3.72 0.08 6.41
C GLN A 89 4.14 -0.88 5.32
N VAL A 90 3.20 -1.25 4.46
CA VAL A 90 3.49 -2.15 3.33
C VAL A 90 4.37 -1.43 2.33
N THR A 91 5.36 -2.16 1.79
CA THR A 91 6.16 -1.68 0.65
C THR A 91 5.98 -2.63 -0.51
N TYR A 92 6.19 -2.11 -1.73
CA TYR A 92 6.21 -2.93 -2.92
C TYR A 92 7.37 -2.48 -3.80
N ALA A 93 8.24 -3.41 -4.15
CA ALA A 93 9.46 -3.12 -4.91
C ALA A 93 10.27 -1.99 -4.25
N GLY A 94 10.26 -1.93 -2.92
CA GLY A 94 10.98 -0.92 -2.15
C GLY A 94 10.27 0.41 -2.01
N HIS A 95 9.03 0.53 -2.49
CA HIS A 95 8.25 1.77 -2.36
C HIS A 95 7.23 1.64 -1.24
N PRO A 96 7.27 2.52 -0.22
CA PRO A 96 6.19 2.58 0.76
C PRO A 96 4.88 2.90 0.05
N LEU A 97 3.81 2.24 0.45
CA LEU A 97 2.51 2.41 -0.19
C LEU A 97 1.57 3.25 0.66
N TYR A 98 0.75 4.04 -0.03
CA TYR A 98 -0.18 4.98 0.60
C TYR A 98 -1.56 4.88 -0.03
N PHE A 99 -2.58 5.26 0.73
CA PHE A 99 -3.92 5.51 0.18
C PHE A 99 -4.10 7.01 -0.02
N TYR A 100 -5.04 7.40 -0.86
CA TYR A 100 -5.52 8.78 -0.84
C TYR A 100 -6.77 8.83 0.04
N VAL A 101 -6.84 9.82 0.92
CA VAL A 101 -7.86 9.86 1.98
C VAL A 101 -9.29 9.86 1.43
N HIS A 102 -9.53 10.44 0.27
CA HIS A 102 -10.87 10.53 -0.30
C HIS A 102 -11.19 9.48 -1.35
N ASP A 103 -10.24 8.59 -1.65
CA ASP A 103 -10.53 7.47 -2.55
C ASP A 103 -11.40 6.44 -1.85
N THR A 104 -12.31 5.85 -2.61
CA THR A 104 -13.09 4.71 -2.17
C THR A 104 -12.76 3.52 -3.07
N PRO A 105 -13.21 2.31 -2.74
CA PRO A 105 -13.03 1.19 -3.66
C PRO A 105 -13.57 1.54 -5.03
N ASP A 106 -12.78 1.24 -6.06
CA ASP A 106 -13.14 1.48 -7.46
C ASP A 106 -13.17 2.96 -7.89
N GLU A 107 -12.74 3.86 -7.02
CA GLU A 107 -12.70 5.28 -7.36
C GLU A 107 -11.29 5.83 -7.13
N ILE A 108 -10.68 6.34 -8.18
CA ILE A 108 -9.31 6.87 -8.13
C ILE A 108 -9.38 8.37 -8.48
N LEU A 109 -9.07 9.21 -7.52
CA LEU A 109 -9.21 10.65 -7.66
C LEU A 109 -7.90 11.38 -7.95
N CYS A 110 -6.77 10.77 -7.66
CA CYS A 110 -5.51 11.52 -7.62
C CYS A 110 -4.35 10.87 -8.36
N GLN A 111 -4.61 10.22 -9.50
CA GLN A 111 -3.51 9.68 -10.28
C GLN A 111 -2.63 10.82 -10.82
N ASP A 112 -1.33 10.74 -10.53
CA ASP A 112 -0.33 11.67 -11.05
C ASP A 112 -0.53 13.11 -10.54
N VAL A 113 -0.67 13.24 -9.23
CA VAL A 113 -0.91 14.50 -8.56
C VAL A 113 0.35 14.95 -7.83
N VAL A 114 0.63 16.25 -7.85
CA VAL A 114 1.79 16.82 -7.14
C VAL A 114 1.31 17.43 -5.83
N GLU A 115 1.77 16.88 -4.71
CA GLU A 115 1.46 17.38 -3.36
C GLU A 115 2.61 17.03 -2.41
N PHE A 116 2.80 17.85 -1.43
CA PHE A 116 3.81 17.63 -0.37
C PHE A 116 5.21 17.42 -0.95
N GLY A 117 5.51 18.13 -2.01
CA GLY A 117 6.86 18.15 -2.57
C GLY A 117 7.18 17.00 -3.53
N GLY A 118 6.22 16.19 -3.88
CA GLY A 118 6.46 15.09 -4.79
C GLY A 118 5.22 14.69 -5.55
N ARG A 119 5.36 13.65 -6.34
CA ARG A 119 4.29 13.17 -7.20
C ARG A 119 3.76 11.85 -6.67
N TRP A 120 2.44 11.71 -6.71
CA TRP A 120 1.73 10.53 -6.21
C TRP A 120 1.17 9.77 -7.39
N LEU A 121 1.57 8.50 -7.51
CA LEU A 121 1.28 7.71 -8.70
C LEU A 121 0.81 6.31 -8.32
N LEU A 122 -0.15 5.81 -9.07
CA LEU A 122 -0.53 4.40 -8.95
C LEU A 122 0.68 3.52 -9.23
N VAL A 123 0.64 2.30 -8.76
CA VAL A 123 1.77 1.38 -8.84
C VAL A 123 1.42 0.22 -9.76
N ARG A 124 2.28 -0.04 -10.74
CA ARG A 124 2.10 -1.17 -11.65
C ARG A 124 2.47 -2.49 -10.99
N PRO A 125 1.98 -3.61 -11.52
CA PRO A 125 2.34 -4.92 -10.96
C PRO A 125 3.84 -5.18 -10.91
N ASN A 126 4.63 -4.57 -11.80
CA ASN A 126 6.08 -4.72 -11.77
C ASN A 126 6.77 -3.81 -10.76
N GLY A 127 6.01 -2.98 -10.05
CA GLY A 127 6.56 -2.11 -9.01
C GLY A 127 6.93 -0.72 -9.46
N THR A 128 6.82 -0.41 -10.75
CA THR A 128 7.11 0.94 -11.23
C THR A 128 5.87 1.83 -11.14
N ALA A 129 6.09 3.14 -11.16
CA ALA A 129 5.00 4.09 -11.15
C ALA A 129 4.22 4.02 -12.47
N LEU A 130 2.90 4.09 -12.36
CA LEU A 130 2.04 4.14 -13.54
C LEU A 130 1.97 5.58 -14.00
N ARG A 131 2.47 5.84 -15.20
CA ARG A 131 2.51 7.21 -15.74
C ARG A 131 1.69 7.36 -17.01
#